data_31267ee88b7762cc4477fae469213e67
#
_entry.id   31267ee88b7762cc4477fae469213e67
#
_cell.length_a   1.000
_cell.length_b   1.000
_cell.length_c   1.000
_cell.angle_alpha   90.00
_cell.angle_beta   90.00
_cell.angle_gamma   90.00
#
_symmetry.space_group_name_H-M   'P 1'
#
loop_
_entity.id
_entity.type
_entity.pdbx_description
1 polymer ?
#
loop_
_entity_poly.entity_id
_entity_poly.type
_entity_poly.pdbx_seq_one_letter_code
_entity_poly.pdbx_strand_id
1 'polypeptide(L)'
;GKFCERLIQPQVFASLFARYAGSEIVSRATRPEDVIANGQYLLFHRSSYEALGGHASVRRKVAEDLALAMRAKRHGMRVHLIQGLDQVSTRMYSSLGALVRGWMKNVYAGGIETLPSGRIFRLLFPAMLLAPILFWLAPPVALGLWLAGLVSDGAGAWALVSCAILLVWWLIVYTAMTRRPWYALAAPMGNLLLGYIFLRAIARGTRVEWKGRQYELQADEDL
;
A
#
# COMPACT_ATOMS: atom_id res chain seq x y z
N GLY A 1 19.19 -2.81 -0.03
CA GLY A 1 18.10 -3.77 -0.03
C GLY A 1 18.30 -4.85 -1.09
N LYS A 2 17.64 -6.00 -0.92
CA LYS A 2 17.64 -7.06 -1.94
C LYS A 2 16.82 -6.62 -3.16
N PHE A 3 17.03 -7.30 -4.31
CA PHE A 3 16.32 -7.01 -5.57
C PHE A 3 14.80 -6.87 -5.37
N CYS A 4 14.16 -7.88 -4.75
CA CYS A 4 12.70 -7.89 -4.54
C CYS A 4 12.20 -6.71 -3.70
N GLU A 5 12.96 -6.28 -2.70
CA GLU A 5 12.60 -5.14 -1.86
C GLU A 5 12.61 -3.84 -2.69
N ARG A 6 13.66 -3.62 -3.49
CA ARG A 6 13.76 -2.46 -4.38
C ARG A 6 12.73 -2.48 -5.51
N LEU A 7 12.27 -3.66 -5.91
CA LEU A 7 11.24 -3.81 -6.93
C LEU A 7 9.84 -3.51 -6.38
N ILE A 8 9.49 -4.06 -5.20
CA ILE A 8 8.13 -3.99 -4.65
C ILE A 8 7.84 -2.72 -3.87
N GLN A 9 8.79 -2.25 -3.05
CA GLN A 9 8.54 -1.09 -2.19
C GLN A 9 8.08 0.16 -2.97
N PRO A 10 8.72 0.56 -4.09
CA PRO A 10 8.24 1.70 -4.87
C PRO A 10 6.82 1.52 -5.40
N GLN A 11 6.43 0.30 -5.77
CA GLN A 11 5.08 0.04 -6.28
C GLN A 11 4.01 0.15 -5.20
N VAL A 12 4.30 -0.35 -4.00
CA VAL A 12 3.41 -0.19 -2.84
C VAL A 12 3.29 1.30 -2.48
N PHE A 13 4.40 2.02 -2.39
CA PHE A 13 4.36 3.45 -2.09
C PHE A 13 3.67 4.27 -3.19
N ALA A 14 3.82 3.91 -4.47
CA ALA A 14 3.07 4.52 -5.56
C ALA A 14 1.56 4.29 -5.42
N SER A 15 1.14 3.09 -4.99
CA SER A 15 -0.26 2.77 -4.71
C SER A 15 -0.80 3.56 -3.52
N LEU A 16 -0.01 3.70 -2.45
CA LEU A 16 -0.36 4.54 -1.30
C LEU A 16 -0.43 6.02 -1.68
N PHE A 17 0.50 6.49 -2.52
CA PHE A 17 0.46 7.86 -3.04
C PHE A 17 -0.79 8.10 -3.87
N ALA A 18 -1.18 7.16 -4.73
CA ALA A 18 -2.42 7.25 -5.52
C ALA A 18 -3.67 7.30 -4.62
N ARG A 19 -3.68 6.62 -3.46
CA ARG A 19 -4.78 6.62 -2.49
C ARG A 19 -4.83 7.90 -1.65
N TYR A 20 -3.67 8.40 -1.21
CA TYR A 20 -3.58 9.48 -0.23
C TYR A 20 -3.07 10.80 -0.82
N ALA A 21 -2.68 10.83 -2.08
CA ALA A 21 -2.22 11.98 -2.85
C ALA A 21 -1.05 12.78 -2.23
N GLY A 22 -0.33 12.16 -1.28
CA GLY A 22 0.90 12.72 -0.71
C GLY A 22 0.78 13.28 0.70
N SER A 23 1.94 13.66 1.25
CA SER A 23 2.09 14.01 2.65
C SER A 23 1.34 15.29 3.06
N GLU A 24 1.23 16.25 2.17
CA GLU A 24 0.55 17.51 2.45
C GLU A 24 -0.97 17.31 2.55
N ILE A 25 -1.56 16.52 1.66
CA ILE A 25 -3.00 16.22 1.68
C ILE A 25 -3.34 15.41 2.92
N VAL A 26 -2.54 14.41 3.28
CA VAL A 26 -2.70 13.66 4.54
C VAL A 26 -2.62 14.59 5.75
N SER A 27 -1.70 15.54 5.77
CA SER A 27 -1.54 16.48 6.87
C SER A 27 -2.71 17.46 7.02
N ARG A 28 -3.42 17.75 5.93
CA ARG A 28 -4.63 18.57 5.89
C ARG A 28 -5.94 17.77 6.04
N ALA A 29 -5.87 16.44 6.05
CA ALA A 29 -7.03 15.58 6.16
C ALA A 29 -7.85 15.93 7.42
N THR A 30 -9.16 15.94 7.29
CA THR A 30 -10.10 16.19 8.39
C THR A 30 -10.68 14.89 8.93
N ARG A 31 -10.79 13.87 8.08
CA ARG A 31 -11.41 12.58 8.40
C ARG A 31 -10.35 11.57 8.85
N PRO A 32 -10.67 10.70 9.82
CA PRO A 32 -9.74 9.68 10.30
C PRO A 32 -9.28 8.71 9.20
N GLU A 33 -10.17 8.36 8.27
CA GLU A 33 -9.89 7.42 7.16
C GLU A 33 -8.97 7.98 6.08
N ASP A 34 -8.74 9.29 6.07
CA ASP A 34 -7.87 9.97 5.11
C ASP A 34 -6.44 10.20 5.65
N VAL A 35 -6.16 9.75 6.89
CA VAL A 35 -4.79 9.78 7.42
C VAL A 35 -4.08 8.45 7.20
N ILE A 36 -2.76 8.52 7.13
CA ILE A 36 -1.86 7.37 7.13
C ILE A 36 -0.69 7.64 8.06
N ALA A 37 -0.17 6.60 8.68
CA ALA A 37 1.04 6.63 9.47
C ALA A 37 1.96 5.49 9.08
N ASN A 38 3.24 5.62 9.41
CA ASN A 38 4.24 4.58 9.18
C ASN A 38 4.94 4.27 10.50
N GLY A 39 4.67 3.10 11.06
CA GLY A 39 5.18 2.64 12.33
C GLY A 39 6.70 2.52 12.43
N GLN A 40 7.42 2.71 11.33
CA GLN A 40 8.88 2.75 11.34
C GLN A 40 9.43 4.00 12.04
N TYR A 41 8.67 5.09 12.03
CA TYR A 41 8.98 6.30 12.78
C TYR A 41 7.69 7.07 13.10
N LEU A 42 7.37 7.17 14.38
CA LEU A 42 6.24 7.94 14.90
C LEU A 42 6.77 8.90 15.97
N LEU A 43 6.39 10.16 15.87
CA LEU A 43 6.72 11.19 16.86
C LEU A 43 5.43 11.77 17.44
N PHE A 44 5.34 11.81 18.77
CA PHE A 44 4.22 12.37 19.50
C PHE A 44 4.68 13.39 20.52
N HIS A 45 3.88 14.41 20.74
CA HIS A 45 3.96 15.14 22.00
C HIS A 45 3.55 14.20 23.13
N ARG A 46 4.31 14.21 24.24
CA ARG A 46 4.06 13.30 25.37
C ARG A 46 2.62 13.39 25.88
N SER A 47 2.12 14.60 26.10
CA SER A 47 0.75 14.84 26.55
C SER A 47 -0.30 14.29 25.58
N SER A 48 -0.09 14.42 24.27
CA SER A 48 -0.99 13.86 23.26
C SER A 48 -0.96 12.33 23.29
N TYR A 49 0.21 11.73 23.42
CA TYR A 49 0.36 10.27 23.49
C TYR A 49 -0.34 9.69 24.72
N GLU A 50 -0.17 10.32 25.88
CA GLU A 50 -0.81 9.94 27.14
C GLU A 50 -2.33 10.10 27.06
N ALA A 51 -2.84 11.20 26.49
CA ALA A 51 -4.27 11.45 26.29
C ALA A 51 -4.92 10.42 25.37
N LEU A 52 -4.19 9.87 24.39
CA LEU A 52 -4.66 8.80 23.50
C LEU A 52 -4.66 7.42 24.18
N GLY A 53 -4.06 7.27 25.35
CA GLY A 53 -3.81 5.99 26.01
C GLY A 53 -2.66 5.21 25.37
N GLY A 54 -1.83 5.86 24.55
CA GLY A 54 -0.66 5.31 23.91
C GLY A 54 -0.91 4.04 23.12
N HIS A 55 0.11 3.22 22.92
CA HIS A 55 -0.03 1.92 22.23
C HIS A 55 -0.92 0.92 22.93
N ALA A 56 -1.16 1.10 24.24
CA ALA A 56 -2.07 0.22 24.99
C ALA A 56 -3.51 0.31 24.45
N SER A 57 -3.93 1.50 24.00
CA SER A 57 -5.28 1.72 23.44
C SER A 57 -5.52 0.99 22.11
N VAL A 58 -4.45 0.66 21.37
CA VAL A 58 -4.52 -0.01 20.04
C VAL A 58 -3.87 -1.40 20.04
N ARG A 59 -3.62 -2.00 21.20
CA ARG A 59 -2.88 -3.28 21.34
C ARG A 59 -3.49 -4.46 20.59
N ARG A 60 -4.77 -4.37 20.22
CA ARG A 60 -5.50 -5.40 19.46
C ARG A 60 -5.51 -5.13 17.96
N LYS A 61 -5.01 -3.96 17.52
CA LYS A 61 -4.97 -3.59 16.11
C LYS A 61 -3.71 -4.16 15.45
N VAL A 62 -3.85 -4.59 14.21
CA VAL A 62 -2.74 -5.15 13.41
C VAL A 62 -1.88 -4.05 12.81
N ALA A 63 -2.51 -2.95 12.42
CA ALA A 63 -1.87 -1.72 11.94
C ALA A 63 -1.95 -0.66 13.05
N GLU A 64 -1.18 -0.86 14.12
CA GLU A 64 -1.20 -0.04 15.32
C GLU A 64 -0.82 1.43 15.07
N ASP A 65 0.06 1.67 14.12
CA ASP A 65 0.49 2.99 13.66
C ASP A 65 -0.66 3.77 13.02
N LEU A 66 -1.36 3.13 12.10
CA LEU A 66 -2.54 3.68 11.45
C LEU A 66 -3.67 3.93 12.48
N ALA A 67 -3.93 2.95 13.34
CA ALA A 67 -4.96 3.06 14.36
C ALA A 67 -4.70 4.21 15.34
N LEU A 68 -3.44 4.44 15.75
CA LEU A 68 -3.05 5.60 16.57
C LEU A 68 -3.26 6.92 15.83
N ALA A 69 -2.89 7.01 14.54
CA ALA A 69 -3.09 8.21 13.74
C ALA A 69 -4.59 8.53 13.56
N MET A 70 -5.40 7.53 13.25
CA MET A 70 -6.85 7.67 13.13
C MET A 70 -7.48 8.09 14.47
N ARG A 71 -7.04 7.48 15.58
CA ARG A 71 -7.48 7.85 16.92
C ARG A 71 -7.12 9.29 17.28
N ALA A 72 -5.89 9.73 16.98
CA ALA A 72 -5.48 11.11 17.18
C ALA A 72 -6.41 12.08 16.41
N LYS A 73 -6.76 11.73 15.18
CA LYS A 73 -7.65 12.53 14.35
C LYS A 73 -9.06 12.62 14.93
N ARG A 74 -9.63 11.49 15.44
CA ARG A 74 -10.94 11.46 16.12
C ARG A 74 -10.95 12.33 17.37
N HIS A 75 -9.82 12.49 18.05
CA HIS A 75 -9.67 13.39 19.21
C HIS A 75 -9.36 14.85 18.81
N GLY A 76 -9.53 15.21 17.55
CA GLY A 76 -9.30 16.58 17.05
C GLY A 76 -7.83 16.98 16.98
N MET A 77 -6.90 16.04 17.15
CA MET A 77 -5.46 16.33 17.10
C MET A 77 -5.00 16.48 15.65
N ARG A 78 -3.93 17.24 15.45
CA ARG A 78 -3.27 17.39 14.15
C ARG A 78 -2.32 16.21 13.93
N VAL A 79 -2.45 15.58 12.77
CA VAL A 79 -1.54 14.51 12.31
C VAL A 79 -0.81 15.02 11.08
N HIS A 80 0.52 14.94 11.08
CA HIS A 80 1.35 15.35 9.97
C HIS A 80 2.14 14.16 9.44
N LEU A 81 2.07 13.96 8.14
CA LEU A 81 2.95 13.03 7.42
C LEU A 81 4.11 13.84 6.84
N ILE A 82 5.34 13.53 7.24
CA ILE A 82 6.53 14.26 6.84
C ILE A 82 7.43 13.34 6.02
N GLN A 83 8.01 13.87 4.96
CA GLN A 83 9.06 13.19 4.20
C GLN A 83 10.41 13.34 4.92
N GLY A 84 10.93 12.23 5.44
CA GLY A 84 12.18 12.18 6.16
C GLY A 84 13.30 11.49 5.36
N LEU A 85 13.40 11.73 4.05
CA LEU A 85 14.31 11.01 3.14
C LEU A 85 15.78 11.09 3.53
N ASP A 86 16.20 12.22 4.10
CA ASP A 86 17.58 12.45 4.51
C ASP A 86 17.82 12.20 6.01
N GLN A 87 16.76 12.05 6.80
CA GLN A 87 16.81 11.89 8.25
C GLN A 87 16.62 10.46 8.71
N VAL A 88 15.81 9.67 7.98
CA VAL A 88 15.44 8.32 8.39
C VAL A 88 15.67 7.32 7.26
N SER A 89 16.44 6.28 7.56
CA SER A 89 16.61 5.14 6.67
C SER A 89 16.28 3.85 7.42
N THR A 90 15.44 3.03 6.83
CA THR A 90 15.05 1.75 7.43
C THR A 90 15.03 0.64 6.39
N ARG A 91 15.29 -0.58 6.85
CA ARG A 91 15.15 -1.78 6.06
C ARG A 91 13.93 -2.56 6.54
N MET A 92 12.87 -2.60 5.73
CA MET A 92 11.63 -3.26 6.12
C MET A 92 11.74 -4.78 6.15
N TYR A 93 12.37 -5.38 5.14
CA TYR A 93 12.39 -6.82 4.96
C TYR A 93 13.78 -7.36 4.59
N SER A 94 14.18 -8.46 5.21
CA SER A 94 15.47 -9.11 4.94
C SER A 94 15.39 -10.22 3.90
N SER A 95 14.18 -10.70 3.57
CA SER A 95 13.94 -11.78 2.59
C SER A 95 12.63 -11.59 1.84
N LEU A 96 12.49 -12.28 0.69
CA LEU A 96 11.24 -12.30 -0.08
C LEU A 96 10.08 -12.85 0.75
N GLY A 97 10.29 -13.92 1.51
CA GLY A 97 9.26 -14.49 2.38
C GLY A 97 8.81 -13.52 3.48
N ALA A 98 9.74 -12.76 4.08
CA ALA A 98 9.41 -11.73 5.05
C ALA A 98 8.63 -10.58 4.41
N LEU A 99 9.01 -10.16 3.19
CA LEU A 99 8.31 -9.13 2.42
C LEU A 99 6.87 -9.55 2.10
N VAL A 100 6.67 -10.76 1.57
CA VAL A 100 5.35 -11.29 1.23
C VAL A 100 4.47 -11.35 2.48
N ARG A 101 4.93 -11.96 3.57
CA ARG A 101 4.15 -12.04 4.83
C ARG A 101 3.82 -10.67 5.41
N GLY A 102 4.77 -9.75 5.39
CA GLY A 102 4.58 -8.40 5.93
C GLY A 102 3.56 -7.60 5.12
N TRP A 103 3.65 -7.60 3.80
CA TRP A 103 2.68 -6.89 2.96
C TRP A 103 1.31 -7.54 2.93
N MET A 104 1.21 -8.89 2.97
CA MET A 104 -0.07 -9.57 3.13
C MET A 104 -0.81 -9.07 4.38
N LYS A 105 -0.08 -8.93 5.50
CA LYS A 105 -0.64 -8.40 6.74
C LYS A 105 -1.10 -6.94 6.56
N ASN A 106 -0.19 -6.08 6.11
CA ASN A 106 -0.40 -4.63 6.09
C ASN A 106 -1.49 -4.21 5.10
N VAL A 107 -1.52 -4.80 3.90
CA VAL A 107 -2.48 -4.44 2.85
C VAL A 107 -3.90 -4.75 3.26
N TYR A 108 -4.13 -5.95 3.81
CA TYR A 108 -5.49 -6.36 4.17
C TYR A 108 -5.99 -5.64 5.42
N ALA A 109 -5.18 -5.61 6.49
CA ALA A 109 -5.55 -4.96 7.74
C ALA A 109 -5.70 -3.43 7.56
N GLY A 110 -4.68 -2.77 6.99
CA GLY A 110 -4.74 -1.33 6.76
C GLY A 110 -5.82 -0.94 5.74
N GLY A 111 -6.06 -1.78 4.73
CA GLY A 111 -7.11 -1.54 3.75
C GLY A 111 -8.51 -1.57 4.38
N ILE A 112 -8.83 -2.59 5.16
CA ILE A 112 -10.15 -2.71 5.81
C ILE A 112 -10.38 -1.59 6.83
N GLU A 113 -9.37 -1.21 7.61
CA GLU A 113 -9.49 -0.16 8.62
C GLU A 113 -9.74 1.24 8.02
N THR A 114 -9.38 1.44 6.75
CA THR A 114 -9.58 2.71 6.03
C THR A 114 -10.75 2.71 5.06
N LEU A 115 -11.51 1.62 4.98
CA LEU A 115 -12.72 1.59 4.17
C LEU A 115 -13.85 2.40 4.82
N PRO A 116 -14.67 3.06 4.02
CA PRO A 116 -15.93 3.62 4.50
C PRO A 116 -16.81 2.53 5.15
N SER A 117 -17.57 2.92 6.17
CA SER A 117 -18.50 2.02 6.83
C SER A 117 -19.54 1.48 5.84
N GLY A 118 -19.75 0.17 5.79
CA GLY A 118 -20.78 -0.45 4.96
C GLY A 118 -20.36 -1.81 4.35
N ARG A 119 -21.34 -2.71 4.25
CA ARG A 119 -21.14 -4.07 3.69
C ARG A 119 -20.66 -4.04 2.24
N ILE A 120 -21.13 -3.08 1.43
CA ILE A 120 -20.78 -2.97 0.01
C ILE A 120 -19.28 -2.72 -0.19
N PHE A 121 -18.67 -1.83 0.62
CA PHE A 121 -17.25 -1.54 0.51
C PHE A 121 -16.38 -2.75 0.88
N ARG A 122 -16.80 -3.53 1.88
CA ARG A 122 -16.12 -4.78 2.25
C ARG A 122 -16.23 -5.84 1.16
N LEU A 123 -17.40 -5.96 0.53
CA LEU A 123 -17.62 -6.90 -0.59
C LEU A 123 -16.76 -6.52 -1.80
N LEU A 124 -16.66 -5.23 -2.11
CA LEU A 124 -15.91 -4.72 -3.24
C LEU A 124 -14.41 -4.60 -2.96
N PHE A 125 -13.97 -4.68 -1.71
CA PHE A 125 -12.57 -4.49 -1.33
C PHE A 125 -11.59 -5.37 -2.09
N PRO A 126 -11.81 -6.68 -2.30
CA PRO A 126 -10.95 -7.52 -3.13
C PRO A 126 -10.80 -6.99 -4.56
N ALA A 127 -11.89 -6.54 -5.18
CA ALA A 127 -11.87 -5.95 -6.51
C ALA A 127 -11.11 -4.62 -6.52
N MET A 128 -11.30 -3.77 -5.52
CA MET A 128 -10.57 -2.50 -5.37
C MET A 128 -9.07 -2.71 -5.19
N LEU A 129 -8.63 -3.78 -4.51
CA LEU A 129 -7.22 -4.14 -4.39
C LEU A 129 -6.62 -4.63 -5.71
N LEU A 130 -7.37 -5.43 -6.47
CA LEU A 130 -6.87 -6.06 -7.68
C LEU A 130 -6.97 -5.17 -8.93
N ALA A 131 -7.92 -4.23 -8.96
CA ALA A 131 -8.14 -3.36 -10.12
C ALA A 131 -6.87 -2.59 -10.55
N PRO A 132 -6.09 -1.95 -9.66
CA PRO A 132 -4.83 -1.32 -10.05
C PRO A 132 -3.82 -2.30 -10.65
N ILE A 133 -3.72 -3.52 -10.11
CA ILE A 133 -2.81 -4.55 -10.61
C ILE A 133 -3.20 -4.95 -12.04
N LEU A 134 -4.49 -5.18 -12.29
CA LEU A 134 -5.00 -5.49 -13.62
C LEU A 134 -4.75 -4.34 -14.59
N PHE A 135 -4.99 -3.11 -14.15
CA PHE A 135 -4.70 -1.91 -14.94
C PHE A 135 -3.22 -1.81 -15.35
N TRP A 136 -2.29 -2.10 -14.44
CA TRP A 136 -0.85 -2.07 -14.72
C TRP A 136 -0.38 -3.24 -15.59
N LEU A 137 -1.05 -4.38 -15.53
CA LEU A 137 -0.67 -5.58 -16.29
C LEU A 137 -1.36 -5.67 -17.66
N ALA A 138 -2.51 -5.04 -17.85
CA ALA A 138 -3.27 -5.14 -19.09
C ALA A 138 -2.47 -4.69 -20.35
N PRO A 139 -1.75 -3.54 -20.35
CA PRO A 139 -0.99 -3.14 -21.53
C PRO A 139 0.16 -4.10 -21.90
N PRO A 140 1.04 -4.56 -20.99
CA PRO A 140 2.10 -5.50 -21.39
C PRO A 140 1.55 -6.88 -21.80
N VAL A 141 0.42 -7.32 -21.23
CA VAL A 141 -0.26 -8.55 -21.67
C VAL A 141 -0.85 -8.35 -23.08
N ALA A 142 -1.56 -7.26 -23.32
CA ALA A 142 -2.11 -6.96 -24.65
C ALA A 142 -1.02 -6.80 -25.71
N LEU A 143 0.13 -6.21 -25.36
CA LEU A 143 1.29 -6.12 -26.24
C LEU A 143 1.83 -7.52 -26.60
N GLY A 144 1.96 -8.42 -25.64
CA GLY A 144 2.37 -9.80 -25.89
C GLY A 144 1.38 -10.55 -26.78
N LEU A 145 0.08 -10.38 -26.55
CA LEU A 145 -0.97 -10.98 -27.39
C LEU A 145 -0.95 -10.43 -28.83
N TRP A 146 -0.70 -9.13 -29.01
CA TRP A 146 -0.56 -8.53 -30.33
C TRP A 146 0.66 -9.08 -31.09
N LEU A 147 1.81 -9.16 -30.42
CA LEU A 147 3.02 -9.76 -31.01
C LEU A 147 2.83 -11.23 -31.39
N ALA A 148 1.94 -11.93 -30.70
CA ALA A 148 1.55 -13.31 -31.02
C ALA A 148 0.46 -13.41 -32.09
N GLY A 149 -0.03 -12.29 -32.64
CA GLY A 149 -1.09 -12.26 -33.66
C GLY A 149 -2.49 -12.62 -33.14
N LEU A 150 -2.71 -12.53 -31.81
CA LEU A 150 -3.95 -12.96 -31.16
C LEU A 150 -4.98 -11.83 -30.96
N VAL A 151 -4.58 -10.58 -31.18
CA VAL A 151 -5.45 -9.40 -31.06
C VAL A 151 -5.22 -8.44 -32.23
N SER A 152 -6.17 -7.51 -32.44
CA SER A 152 -6.13 -6.57 -33.57
C SER A 152 -5.00 -5.53 -33.44
N ASP A 153 -4.62 -4.91 -34.57
CA ASP A 153 -3.63 -3.84 -34.62
C ASP A 153 -4.05 -2.61 -33.80
N GLY A 154 -5.35 -2.32 -33.70
CA GLY A 154 -5.86 -1.28 -32.81
C GLY A 154 -5.57 -1.54 -31.33
N ALA A 155 -5.72 -2.79 -30.89
CA ALA A 155 -5.35 -3.19 -29.54
C ALA A 155 -3.82 -3.15 -29.35
N GLY A 156 -3.04 -3.52 -30.36
CA GLY A 156 -1.59 -3.40 -30.38
C GLY A 156 -1.11 -1.96 -30.23
N ALA A 157 -1.69 -1.05 -31.02
CA ALA A 157 -1.37 0.37 -30.94
C ALA A 157 -1.69 0.95 -29.55
N TRP A 158 -2.87 0.64 -29.00
CA TRP A 158 -3.21 1.01 -27.62
C TRP A 158 -2.20 0.46 -26.60
N ALA A 159 -1.82 -0.80 -26.76
CA ALA A 159 -0.87 -1.46 -25.85
C ALA A 159 0.52 -0.80 -25.91
N LEU A 160 1.02 -0.47 -27.09
CA LEU A 160 2.30 0.22 -27.27
C LEU A 160 2.32 1.58 -26.57
N VAL A 161 1.30 2.42 -26.84
CA VAL A 161 1.20 3.76 -26.23
C VAL A 161 1.08 3.64 -24.71
N SER A 162 0.23 2.73 -24.22
CA SER A 162 0.03 2.52 -22.79
C SER A 162 1.30 2.00 -22.11
N CYS A 163 2.03 1.05 -22.71
CA CYS A 163 3.30 0.58 -22.20
C CYS A 163 4.35 1.69 -22.14
N ALA A 164 4.40 2.58 -23.15
CA ALA A 164 5.32 3.71 -23.13
C ALA A 164 5.01 4.68 -21.97
N ILE A 165 3.73 5.01 -21.78
CA ILE A 165 3.28 5.84 -20.63
C ILE A 165 3.63 5.19 -19.31
N LEU A 166 3.36 3.88 -19.16
CA LEU A 166 3.68 3.13 -17.94
C LEU A 166 5.19 3.07 -17.69
N LEU A 167 6.00 2.91 -18.73
CA LEU A 167 7.45 2.92 -18.61
C LEU A 167 7.95 4.27 -18.08
N VAL A 168 7.47 5.38 -18.65
CA VAL A 168 7.81 6.74 -18.18
C VAL A 168 7.39 6.92 -16.73
N TRP A 169 6.19 6.51 -16.35
CA TRP A 169 5.71 6.56 -14.96
C TRP A 169 6.65 5.78 -14.01
N TRP A 170 6.98 4.55 -14.36
CA TRP A 170 7.86 3.73 -13.51
C TRP A 170 9.30 4.24 -13.48
N LEU A 171 9.79 4.82 -14.58
CA LEU A 171 11.10 5.50 -14.58
C LEU A 171 11.12 6.63 -13.55
N ILE A 172 10.08 7.46 -13.51
CA ILE A 172 9.95 8.55 -12.53
C ILE A 172 9.93 7.97 -11.09
N VAL A 173 9.04 7.00 -10.82
CA VAL A 173 8.88 6.41 -9.49
C VAL A 173 10.17 5.76 -8.99
N TYR A 174 10.81 4.91 -9.80
CA TYR A 174 12.04 4.23 -9.38
C TYR A 174 13.23 5.17 -9.28
N THR A 175 13.31 6.21 -10.09
CA THR A 175 14.36 7.25 -9.96
C THR A 175 14.19 8.00 -8.65
N ALA A 176 12.97 8.45 -8.34
CA ALA A 176 12.68 9.20 -7.13
C ALA A 176 12.95 8.38 -5.85
N MET A 177 12.55 7.10 -5.84
CA MET A 177 12.57 6.29 -4.62
C MET A 177 13.84 5.45 -4.44
N THR A 178 14.51 5.04 -5.51
CA THR A 178 15.65 4.11 -5.43
C THR A 178 16.92 4.63 -6.07
N ARG A 179 16.84 5.73 -6.82
CA ARG A 179 17.90 6.25 -7.71
C ARG A 179 18.39 5.20 -8.73
N ARG A 180 17.51 4.25 -9.10
CA ARG A 180 17.82 3.11 -9.99
C ARG A 180 16.72 2.94 -11.04
N PRO A 181 16.71 3.77 -12.09
CA PRO A 181 15.61 3.81 -13.09
C PRO A 181 15.39 2.47 -13.81
N TRP A 182 16.44 1.65 -13.98
CA TRP A 182 16.33 0.36 -14.69
C TRP A 182 15.35 -0.64 -14.07
N TYR A 183 14.97 -0.48 -12.79
CA TYR A 183 13.89 -1.28 -12.21
C TYR A 183 12.54 -1.06 -12.88
N ALA A 184 12.35 0.04 -13.62
CA ALA A 184 11.16 0.29 -14.42
C ALA A 184 10.89 -0.82 -15.46
N LEU A 185 11.94 -1.38 -16.06
CA LEU A 185 11.81 -2.51 -16.99
C LEU A 185 11.31 -3.80 -16.31
N ALA A 186 11.57 -3.95 -15.02
CA ALA A 186 11.11 -5.08 -14.23
C ALA A 186 9.76 -4.80 -13.52
N ALA A 187 9.15 -3.62 -13.72
CA ALA A 187 7.90 -3.25 -13.08
C ALA A 187 6.75 -4.25 -13.30
N PRO A 188 6.55 -4.85 -14.50
CA PRO A 188 5.53 -5.88 -14.70
C PRO A 188 5.72 -7.09 -13.78
N MET A 189 6.96 -7.55 -13.56
CA MET A 189 7.26 -8.63 -12.61
C MET A 189 6.93 -8.22 -11.17
N GLY A 190 7.20 -6.97 -10.81
CA GLY A 190 6.84 -6.42 -9.52
C GLY A 190 5.33 -6.39 -9.32
N ASN A 191 4.57 -5.97 -10.34
CA ASN A 191 3.11 -5.98 -10.30
C ASN A 191 2.54 -7.39 -10.19
N LEU A 192 3.11 -8.38 -10.87
CA LEU A 192 2.73 -9.79 -10.69
C LEU A 192 2.95 -10.27 -9.26
N LEU A 193 4.11 -9.96 -8.68
CA LEU A 193 4.41 -10.30 -7.29
C LEU A 193 3.48 -9.58 -6.31
N LEU A 194 3.17 -8.31 -6.56
CA LEU A 194 2.22 -7.55 -5.75
C LEU A 194 0.81 -8.12 -5.88
N GLY A 195 0.38 -8.49 -7.08
CA GLY A 195 -0.87 -9.20 -7.33
C GLY A 195 -0.96 -10.52 -6.58
N TYR A 196 0.12 -11.31 -6.58
CA TYR A 196 0.23 -12.52 -5.78
C TYR A 196 0.07 -12.25 -4.27
N ILE A 197 0.71 -11.20 -3.77
CA ILE A 197 0.58 -10.77 -2.36
C ILE A 197 -0.88 -10.41 -2.05
N PHE A 198 -1.54 -9.66 -2.92
CA PHE A 198 -2.94 -9.24 -2.74
C PHE A 198 -3.90 -10.42 -2.80
N LEU A 199 -3.75 -11.32 -3.76
CA LEU A 199 -4.56 -12.55 -3.84
C LEU A 199 -4.40 -13.41 -2.59
N ARG A 200 -3.17 -13.58 -2.10
CA ARG A 200 -2.90 -14.30 -0.85
C ARG A 200 -3.51 -13.61 0.37
N ALA A 201 -3.47 -12.27 0.41
CA ALA A 201 -4.07 -11.47 1.48
C ALA A 201 -5.60 -11.63 1.49
N ILE A 202 -6.23 -11.55 0.31
CA ILE A 202 -7.68 -11.75 0.12
C ILE A 202 -8.09 -13.17 0.53
N ALA A 203 -7.38 -14.20 0.05
CA ALA A 203 -7.67 -15.60 0.37
C ALA A 203 -7.54 -15.90 1.88
N ARG A 204 -6.65 -15.21 2.57
CA ARG A 204 -6.47 -15.34 4.03
C ARG A 204 -7.57 -14.60 4.82
N GLY A 205 -8.13 -13.56 4.25
CA GLY A 205 -9.20 -12.76 4.84
C GLY A 205 -8.76 -12.04 6.13
N THR A 206 -9.67 -12.00 7.10
CA THR A 206 -9.50 -11.28 8.37
C THR A 206 -8.56 -11.97 9.38
N ARG A 207 -8.16 -13.22 9.11
CA ARG A 207 -7.26 -13.96 10.01
C ARG A 207 -5.81 -13.58 9.73
N VAL A 208 -5.23 -12.80 10.61
CA VAL A 208 -3.83 -12.33 10.51
C VAL A 208 -3.01 -12.95 11.62
N GLU A 209 -1.92 -13.64 11.25
CA GLU A 209 -0.92 -14.13 12.18
C GLU A 209 0.33 -13.26 12.09
N TRP A 210 0.79 -12.73 13.22
CA TRP A 210 2.00 -11.94 13.28
C TRP A 210 2.80 -12.23 14.55
N LYS A 211 4.07 -12.61 14.38
CA LYS A 211 4.99 -12.94 15.50
C LYS A 211 4.39 -13.95 16.50
N GLY A 212 3.72 -14.98 15.99
CA GLY A 212 3.11 -16.03 16.82
C GLY A 212 1.79 -15.63 17.50
N ARG A 213 1.25 -14.45 17.21
CA ARG A 213 -0.08 -14.03 17.69
C ARG A 213 -1.08 -14.07 16.55
N GLN A 214 -2.26 -14.59 16.85
CA GLN A 214 -3.39 -14.54 15.92
C GLN A 214 -4.23 -13.30 16.22
N TYR A 215 -4.53 -12.54 15.17
CA TYR A 215 -5.42 -11.38 15.20
C TYR A 215 -6.60 -11.68 14.31
N GLU A 216 -7.79 -11.48 14.82
CA GLU A 216 -9.00 -11.45 14.03
C GLU A 216 -9.38 -9.98 13.83
N LEU A 217 -9.40 -9.54 12.56
CA LEU A 217 -9.79 -8.17 12.24
C LEU A 217 -11.29 -8.06 12.45
N GLN A 218 -11.68 -7.62 13.64
CA GLN A 218 -13.06 -7.21 13.91
C GLN A 218 -13.31 -5.88 13.24
N ALA A 219 -14.43 -5.78 12.52
CA ALA A 219 -14.97 -4.47 12.19
C ALA A 219 -15.34 -3.80 13.50
N ASP A 220 -14.80 -2.62 13.74
CA ASP A 220 -15.27 -1.80 14.85
C ASP A 220 -16.79 -1.57 14.65
N GLU A 221 -17.60 -2.29 15.44
CA GLU A 221 -19.04 -1.99 15.57
C GLU A 221 -19.26 -0.78 16.46
N ASP A 222 -18.19 -0.26 17.09
CA ASP A 222 -18.20 0.87 18.03
C ASP A 222 -17.65 2.16 17.38
N LEU A 223 -18.16 2.53 16.18
CA LEU A 223 -17.86 3.83 15.56
C LEU A 223 -19.14 4.53 15.11
#